data_f5e7ca74ef1d5c6492b682c9b5699764
#
_entry.id   f5e7ca74ef1d5c6492b682c9b5699764
#
_cell.length_a   1.000
_cell.length_b   1.000
_cell.length_c   1.000
_cell.angle_alpha   90.00
_cell.angle_beta   90.00
_cell.angle_gamma   90.00
#
_symmetry.space_group_name_H-M   'P 1'
#
loop_
_entity.id
_entity.type
_entity.pdbx_description
1 polymer ?
#
loop_
_entity_poly.entity_id
_entity_poly.type
_entity_poly.pdbx_seq_one_letter_code
_entity_poly.pdbx_strand_id
1 'polypeptide(L)'
;PNGRIADAKFQTFGCASAIASSSALTEMVIGKTLEEASKITNKEIADYLGGLPPQKMHCSVMGREALEAAIKNFKTGENADRNLEDTMLCTCYNVSENEVRRVITENSLTTVEEVTNFTKAGGGCGRCKEKIAAILKELNG
;
A
#
# COMPACT_ATOMS: atom_id res chain seq x y z
N PRO A 1 -24.43 -4.47 8.61
CA PRO A 1 -25.40 -5.53 8.85
C PRO A 1 -25.05 -6.76 7.99
N ASN A 2 -25.28 -7.94 8.50
CA ASN A 2 -24.95 -9.22 7.85
C ASN A 2 -23.45 -9.45 7.56
N GLY A 3 -22.56 -8.82 8.31
CA GLY A 3 -21.12 -8.95 8.13
C GLY A 3 -20.57 -8.26 6.88
N ARG A 4 -21.37 -7.42 6.22
CA ARG A 4 -20.96 -6.65 5.04
C ARG A 4 -20.75 -5.18 5.37
N ILE A 5 -19.83 -4.55 4.66
CA ILE A 5 -19.53 -3.13 4.81
C ILE A 5 -20.71 -2.33 4.23
N ALA A 6 -21.38 -1.55 5.08
CA ALA A 6 -22.52 -0.73 4.69
C ALA A 6 -22.11 0.66 4.19
N ASP A 7 -21.04 1.21 4.77
CA ASP A 7 -20.50 2.53 4.42
C ASP A 7 -19.00 2.57 4.67
N ALA A 8 -18.27 3.35 3.90
CA ALA A 8 -16.85 3.57 4.05
C ALA A 8 -16.51 5.02 3.70
N LYS A 9 -15.73 5.65 4.57
CA LYS A 9 -15.28 7.03 4.42
C LYS A 9 -13.79 7.13 4.63
N PHE A 10 -13.18 8.12 4.02
CA PHE A 10 -11.76 8.39 4.18
C PHE A 10 -11.52 9.89 4.46
N GLN A 11 -10.37 10.16 5.04
CA GLN A 11 -9.82 11.49 5.14
C GLN A 11 -8.34 11.41 4.81
N THR A 12 -7.89 12.24 3.88
CA THR A 12 -6.50 12.26 3.44
C THR A 12 -6.06 13.67 3.04
N PHE A 13 -4.78 13.91 3.17
CA PHE A 13 -4.11 15.07 2.59
C PHE A 13 -3.12 14.56 1.56
N GLY A 14 -3.25 14.97 0.31
CA GLY A 14 -2.38 14.50 -0.74
C GLY A 14 -2.75 14.99 -2.12
N CYS A 15 -2.11 14.42 -3.13
CA CYS A 15 -2.35 14.72 -4.53
C CYS A 15 -3.70 14.14 -5.01
N ALA A 16 -4.11 14.53 -6.20
CA ALA A 16 -5.33 14.02 -6.83
C ALA A 16 -5.38 12.49 -6.91
N SER A 17 -4.24 11.84 -7.19
CA SER A 17 -4.15 10.37 -7.22
C SER A 17 -4.40 9.71 -5.87
N ALA A 18 -3.96 10.32 -4.77
CA ALA A 18 -4.23 9.83 -3.41
C ALA A 18 -5.72 9.94 -3.08
N ILE A 19 -6.35 11.05 -3.41
CA ILE A 19 -7.78 11.27 -3.23
C ILE A 19 -8.59 10.30 -4.10
N ALA A 20 -8.24 10.16 -5.38
CA ALA A 20 -8.91 9.25 -6.31
C ALA A 20 -8.80 7.79 -5.86
N SER A 21 -7.61 7.33 -5.45
CA SER A 21 -7.39 5.96 -4.96
C SER A 21 -8.22 5.67 -3.70
N SER A 22 -8.27 6.62 -2.77
CA SER A 22 -9.06 6.49 -1.54
C SER A 22 -10.56 6.47 -1.84
N SER A 23 -11.03 7.33 -2.73
CA SER A 23 -12.43 7.37 -3.18
C SER A 23 -12.84 6.06 -3.87
N ALA A 24 -12.04 5.58 -4.82
CA ALA A 24 -12.25 4.30 -5.49
C ALA A 24 -12.34 3.15 -4.49
N LEU A 25 -11.42 3.09 -3.55
CA LEU A 25 -11.38 2.04 -2.52
C LEU A 25 -12.65 2.03 -1.67
N THR A 26 -13.14 3.19 -1.25
CA THR A 26 -14.39 3.28 -0.47
C THR A 26 -15.60 2.75 -1.24
N GLU A 27 -15.67 2.99 -2.54
CA GLU A 27 -16.71 2.43 -3.40
C GLU A 27 -16.56 0.91 -3.59
N MET A 28 -15.33 0.44 -3.78
CA MET A 28 -15.03 -0.98 -4.00
C MET A 28 -15.36 -1.87 -2.80
N VAL A 29 -15.28 -1.36 -1.58
CA VAL A 29 -15.50 -2.15 -0.36
C VAL A 29 -16.96 -2.22 0.08
N ILE A 30 -17.81 -1.31 -0.37
CA ILE A 30 -19.24 -1.30 -0.01
C ILE A 30 -19.91 -2.60 -0.50
N GLY A 31 -20.66 -3.24 0.38
CA GLY A 31 -21.34 -4.50 0.12
C GLY A 31 -20.45 -5.75 0.22
N LYS A 32 -19.15 -5.60 0.43
CA LYS A 32 -18.21 -6.71 0.65
C LYS A 32 -18.12 -7.07 2.14
N THR A 33 -17.75 -8.31 2.42
CA THR A 33 -17.35 -8.72 3.77
C THR A 33 -15.95 -8.15 4.09
N LEU A 34 -15.57 -8.12 5.37
CA LEU A 34 -14.23 -7.70 5.76
C LEU A 34 -13.13 -8.59 5.12
N GLU A 35 -13.42 -9.87 4.95
CA GLU A 35 -12.49 -10.82 4.31
C GLU A 35 -12.36 -10.55 2.81
N GLU A 36 -13.46 -10.29 2.12
CA GLU A 36 -13.44 -9.91 0.71
C GLU A 36 -12.73 -8.57 0.50
N ALA A 37 -12.99 -7.58 1.36
CA ALA A 37 -12.32 -6.28 1.33
C ALA A 37 -10.81 -6.39 1.57
N SER A 38 -10.37 -7.27 2.47
CA SER A 38 -8.94 -7.47 2.77
C SER A 38 -8.15 -8.07 1.59
N LYS A 39 -8.82 -8.67 0.63
CA LYS A 39 -8.21 -9.26 -0.57
C LYS A 39 -8.02 -8.26 -1.73
N ILE A 40 -8.59 -7.08 -1.62
CA ILE A 40 -8.43 -6.03 -2.64
C ILE A 40 -6.95 -5.65 -2.74
N THR A 41 -6.40 -5.73 -3.94
CA THR A 41 -5.00 -5.38 -4.21
C THR A 41 -4.87 -3.92 -4.65
N ASN A 42 -3.70 -3.34 -4.48
CA ASN A 42 -3.42 -2.00 -5.00
C ASN A 42 -3.54 -1.94 -6.52
N LYS A 43 -3.27 -3.03 -7.22
CA LYS A 43 -3.46 -3.13 -8.68
C LYS A 43 -4.93 -3.02 -9.07
N GLU A 44 -5.83 -3.68 -8.35
CA GLU A 44 -7.27 -3.57 -8.58
C GLU A 44 -7.78 -2.13 -8.36
N ILE A 45 -7.25 -1.43 -7.37
CA ILE A 45 -7.58 0.00 -7.13
C ILE A 45 -7.12 0.85 -8.34
N ALA A 46 -5.90 0.64 -8.81
CA ALA A 46 -5.39 1.34 -9.98
C ALA A 46 -6.20 1.02 -11.24
N ASP A 47 -6.54 -0.24 -11.47
CA ASP A 47 -7.33 -0.69 -12.61
C ASP A 47 -8.76 -0.12 -12.58
N TYR A 48 -9.37 -0.02 -11.41
CA TYR A 48 -10.69 0.61 -11.21
C TYR A 48 -10.70 2.08 -11.68
N LEU A 49 -9.59 2.77 -11.49
CA LEU A 49 -9.41 4.16 -11.94
C LEU A 49 -9.02 4.30 -13.42
N GLY A 50 -8.91 3.19 -14.16
CA GLY A 50 -8.41 3.18 -15.52
C GLY A 50 -6.88 3.26 -15.63
N GLY A 51 -6.18 3.01 -14.55
CA GLY A 51 -4.72 3.06 -14.42
C GLY A 51 -4.23 4.28 -13.67
N LEU A 52 -3.02 4.17 -13.12
CA LEU A 52 -2.31 5.27 -12.47
C LEU A 52 -0.94 5.46 -13.13
N PRO A 53 -0.43 6.70 -13.24
CA PRO A 53 0.95 6.92 -13.66
C PRO A 53 1.92 6.12 -12.76
N PRO A 54 3.01 5.56 -13.30
CA PRO A 54 3.96 4.77 -12.51
C PRO A 54 4.41 5.46 -11.22
N GLN A 55 4.70 6.76 -11.28
CA GLN A 55 5.14 7.56 -10.13
C GLN A 55 4.04 7.78 -9.07
N LYS A 56 2.80 7.38 -9.36
CA LYS A 56 1.63 7.53 -8.49
C LYS A 56 1.09 6.19 -7.96
N MET A 57 1.71 5.08 -8.31
CA MET A 57 1.28 3.75 -7.85
C MET A 57 1.32 3.62 -6.31
N HIS A 58 2.23 4.31 -5.64
CA HIS A 58 2.27 4.35 -4.18
C HIS A 58 0.96 4.85 -3.54
N CYS A 59 0.17 5.67 -4.23
CA CYS A 59 -1.11 6.15 -3.73
C CYS A 59 -2.11 4.99 -3.55
N SER A 60 -2.14 4.04 -4.48
CA SER A 60 -2.97 2.83 -4.37
C SER A 60 -2.49 1.90 -3.25
N VAL A 61 -1.18 1.76 -3.06
CA VAL A 61 -0.58 0.98 -1.97
C VAL A 61 -0.96 1.58 -0.61
N MET A 62 -0.82 2.89 -0.44
CA MET A 62 -1.20 3.59 0.80
C MET A 62 -2.68 3.44 1.12
N GLY A 63 -3.55 3.53 0.13
CA GLY A 63 -4.99 3.33 0.30
C GLY A 63 -5.32 1.92 0.83
N ARG A 64 -4.69 0.92 0.24
CA ARG A 64 -4.83 -0.47 0.69
C ARG A 64 -4.34 -0.68 2.12
N GLU A 65 -3.19 -0.12 2.47
CA GLU A 65 -2.64 -0.20 3.84
C GLU A 65 -3.56 0.44 4.87
N ALA A 66 -4.16 1.58 4.53
CA ALA A 66 -5.15 2.22 5.39
C ALA A 66 -6.39 1.33 5.59
N LEU A 67 -6.86 0.65 4.55
CA LEU A 67 -7.96 -0.31 4.65
C LEU A 67 -7.60 -1.49 5.56
N GLU A 68 -6.43 -2.08 5.39
CA GLU A 68 -5.94 -3.18 6.24
C GLU A 68 -5.87 -2.77 7.71
N ALA A 69 -5.36 -1.57 7.97
CA ALA A 69 -5.31 -1.00 9.31
C ALA A 69 -6.71 -0.81 9.92
N ALA A 70 -7.66 -0.31 9.14
CA ALA A 70 -9.05 -0.14 9.58
C ALA A 70 -9.73 -1.48 9.88
N ILE A 71 -9.54 -2.48 9.05
CA ILE A 71 -10.08 -3.84 9.25
C ILE A 71 -9.47 -4.47 10.51
N LYS A 72 -8.16 -4.35 10.71
CA LYS A 72 -7.48 -4.84 11.90
C LYS A 72 -8.03 -4.17 13.16
N ASN A 73 -8.14 -2.85 13.16
CA ASN A 73 -8.72 -2.09 14.27
C ASN A 73 -10.14 -2.56 14.59
N PHE A 74 -10.98 -2.77 13.59
CA PHE A 74 -12.34 -3.25 13.77
C PHE A 74 -12.39 -4.65 14.41
N LYS A 75 -11.49 -5.56 14.00
CA LYS A 75 -11.45 -6.94 14.51
C LYS A 75 -10.86 -7.06 15.90
N THR A 76 -9.84 -6.29 16.23
CA THR A 76 -9.04 -6.44 17.46
C THR A 76 -9.22 -5.29 18.45
N GLY A 77 -9.77 -4.17 18.03
CA GLY A 77 -9.83 -2.93 18.82
C GLY A 77 -8.48 -2.23 18.97
N GLU A 78 -7.42 -2.75 18.37
CA GLU A 78 -6.09 -2.19 18.41
C GLU A 78 -5.85 -1.26 17.22
N ASN A 79 -5.23 -0.11 17.48
CA ASN A 79 -4.69 0.70 16.40
C ASN A 79 -3.57 -0.07 15.71
N ALA A 80 -3.52 0.01 14.38
CA ALA A 80 -2.39 -0.53 13.65
C ALA A 80 -1.17 0.34 13.90
N ASP A 81 -0.50 0.10 15.02
CA ASP A 81 0.84 0.64 15.21
C ASP A 81 1.75 0.03 14.16
N ARG A 82 2.52 0.88 13.49
CA ARG A 82 3.63 0.39 12.67
C ARG A 82 4.50 -0.46 13.56
N ASN A 83 4.76 -1.67 13.14
CA ASN A 83 5.55 -2.64 13.91
C ASN A 83 6.90 -1.99 14.24
N LEU A 84 7.10 -1.60 15.49
CA LEU A 84 8.33 -0.98 15.98
C LEU A 84 9.56 -1.93 15.85
N GLU A 85 9.29 -3.22 15.64
CA GLU A 85 10.30 -4.26 15.44
C GLU A 85 10.76 -4.35 13.98
N ASP A 86 10.08 -3.67 13.06
CA ASP A 86 10.40 -3.72 11.64
C ASP A 86 11.61 -2.83 11.32
N THR A 87 12.56 -3.38 10.57
CA THR A 87 13.75 -2.66 10.17
C THR A 87 13.41 -1.55 9.17
N MET A 88 13.72 -0.31 9.55
CA MET A 88 13.51 0.85 8.68
C MET A 88 14.50 0.83 7.52
N LEU A 89 13.99 0.67 6.31
CA LEU A 89 14.79 0.67 5.09
C LEU A 89 15.03 2.09 4.55
N CYS A 90 13.98 2.88 4.49
CA CYS A 90 14.02 4.26 3.99
C CYS A 90 13.54 5.24 5.05
N THR A 91 14.46 6.04 5.60
CA THR A 91 14.14 7.06 6.62
C THR A 91 13.51 8.33 6.03
N CYS A 92 13.76 8.63 4.75
CA CYS A 92 13.18 9.82 4.10
C CYS A 92 11.66 9.74 3.98
N TYR A 93 11.15 8.55 3.70
CA TYR A 93 9.72 8.30 3.51
C TYR A 93 9.14 7.31 4.54
N ASN A 94 9.94 6.95 5.52
CA ASN A 94 9.52 6.08 6.62
C ASN A 94 8.95 4.73 6.13
N VAL A 95 9.68 4.10 5.23
CA VAL A 95 9.33 2.79 4.62
C VAL A 95 10.17 1.68 5.24
N SER A 96 9.51 0.64 5.73
CA SER A 96 10.16 -0.52 6.32
C SER A 96 10.65 -1.54 5.29
N GLU A 97 11.54 -2.43 5.68
CA GLU A 97 12.00 -3.53 4.83
C GLU A 97 10.86 -4.50 4.50
N ASN A 98 10.03 -4.85 5.49
CA ASN A 98 8.89 -5.73 5.28
C ASN A 98 7.87 -5.15 4.30
N GLU A 99 7.62 -3.85 4.37
CA GLU A 99 6.76 -3.15 3.42
C GLU A 99 7.31 -3.25 1.99
N VAL A 100 8.62 -3.05 1.80
CA VAL A 100 9.27 -3.20 0.49
C VAL A 100 9.17 -4.64 -0.02
N ARG A 101 9.48 -5.63 0.80
CA ARG A 101 9.38 -7.05 0.44
C ARG A 101 7.95 -7.43 0.03
N ARG A 102 6.97 -6.99 0.81
CA ARG A 102 5.55 -7.25 0.53
C ARG A 102 5.14 -6.65 -0.82
N VAL A 103 5.45 -5.39 -1.07
CA VAL A 103 5.08 -4.70 -2.31
C VAL A 103 5.75 -5.34 -3.53
N ILE A 104 7.01 -5.73 -3.43
CA ILE A 104 7.73 -6.46 -4.49
C ILE A 104 7.00 -7.77 -4.82
N THR A 105 6.69 -8.56 -3.80
CA THR A 105 6.06 -9.88 -3.96
C THR A 105 4.65 -9.77 -4.56
N GLU A 106 3.83 -8.89 -4.01
CA GLU A 106 2.44 -8.71 -4.43
C GLU A 106 2.29 -8.16 -5.85
N ASN A 107 3.25 -7.34 -6.28
CA ASN A 107 3.19 -6.69 -7.60
C ASN A 107 4.22 -7.25 -8.59
N SER A 108 4.98 -8.27 -8.21
CA SER A 108 6.02 -8.90 -9.05
C SER A 108 7.02 -7.88 -9.60
N LEU A 109 7.47 -6.97 -8.76
CA LEU A 109 8.40 -5.91 -9.15
C LEU A 109 9.80 -6.45 -9.40
N THR A 110 10.49 -5.91 -10.39
CA THR A 110 11.81 -6.38 -10.84
C THR A 110 12.90 -5.33 -10.79
N THR A 111 12.53 -4.06 -10.70
CA THR A 111 13.48 -2.94 -10.73
C THR A 111 13.37 -2.04 -9.50
N VAL A 112 14.48 -1.37 -9.18
CA VAL A 112 14.51 -0.37 -8.09
C VAL A 112 13.57 0.79 -8.37
N GLU A 113 13.42 1.19 -9.63
CA GLU A 113 12.52 2.26 -10.05
C GLU A 113 11.06 1.89 -9.77
N GLU A 114 10.63 0.67 -10.11
CA GLU A 114 9.30 0.18 -9.78
C GLU A 114 9.04 0.22 -8.27
N VAL A 115 9.98 -0.26 -7.46
CA VAL A 115 9.86 -0.22 -5.99
C VAL A 115 9.72 1.22 -5.51
N THR A 116 10.48 2.15 -6.06
CA THR A 116 10.36 3.58 -5.73
C THR A 116 8.99 4.13 -6.10
N ASN A 117 8.47 3.77 -7.26
CA ASN A 117 7.14 4.21 -7.71
C ASN A 117 6.01 3.69 -6.80
N PHE A 118 6.15 2.50 -6.24
CA PHE A 118 5.15 1.87 -5.38
C PHE A 118 5.28 2.23 -3.89
N THR A 119 6.47 2.56 -3.41
CA THR A 119 6.73 2.77 -1.97
C THR A 119 7.32 4.14 -1.64
N LYS A 120 7.82 4.87 -2.60
CA LYS A 120 8.70 6.05 -2.50
C LYS A 120 10.10 5.77 -1.93
N ALA A 121 10.39 4.57 -1.44
CA ALA A 121 11.72 4.22 -0.99
C ALA A 121 12.74 4.42 -2.13
N GLY A 122 13.85 5.04 -1.83
CA GLY A 122 14.88 5.38 -2.82
C GLY A 122 14.67 6.70 -3.57
N GLY A 123 13.49 7.31 -3.45
CA GLY A 123 13.15 8.57 -4.15
C GLY A 123 13.68 9.84 -3.50
N GLY A 124 14.20 9.78 -2.28
CA GLY A 124 14.78 10.90 -1.56
C GLY A 124 16.30 10.95 -1.71
N CYS A 125 17.03 10.71 -0.63
CA CYS A 125 18.49 10.75 -0.64
C CYS A 125 19.19 9.61 -1.44
N GLY A 126 18.43 8.57 -1.81
CA GLY A 126 18.91 7.44 -2.60
C GLY A 126 19.76 6.40 -1.86
N ARG A 127 20.10 6.61 -0.59
CA ARG A 127 20.95 5.70 0.19
C ARG A 127 20.42 4.27 0.33
N CYS A 128 19.10 4.10 0.26
CA CYS A 128 18.47 2.78 0.38
C CYS A 128 18.36 2.02 -0.96
N LYS A 129 18.74 2.60 -2.09
CA LYS A 129 18.63 1.95 -3.41
C LYS A 129 19.42 0.65 -3.50
N GLU A 130 20.63 0.60 -2.92
CA GLU A 130 21.45 -0.62 -2.90
C GLU A 130 20.78 -1.75 -2.10
N LYS A 131 20.16 -1.41 -0.97
CA LYS A 131 19.40 -2.37 -0.17
C LYS A 131 18.17 -2.88 -0.92
N ILE A 132 17.45 -1.99 -1.61
CA ILE A 132 16.31 -2.37 -2.46
C ILE A 132 16.77 -3.33 -3.57
N ALA A 133 17.88 -3.03 -4.23
CA ALA A 133 18.46 -3.90 -5.27
C ALA A 133 18.83 -5.29 -4.72
N ALA A 134 19.39 -5.35 -3.50
CA ALA A 134 19.71 -6.61 -2.84
C ALA A 134 18.44 -7.44 -2.55
N ILE A 135 17.38 -6.81 -2.05
CA ILE A 135 16.09 -7.47 -1.79
C ILE A 135 15.47 -7.99 -3.10
N LEU A 136 15.48 -7.18 -4.15
CA LEU A 136 14.99 -7.60 -5.48
C LEU A 136 15.74 -8.83 -5.99
N LYS A 137 17.07 -8.85 -5.84
CA LYS A 137 17.88 -10.00 -6.22
C LYS A 137 17.58 -11.25 -5.38
N GLU A 138 17.32 -11.07 -4.09
CA GLU A 138 16.95 -12.16 -3.18
C GLU A 138 15.58 -12.77 -3.55
N LEU A 139 14.59 -11.93 -3.85
CA LEU A 139 13.23 -12.39 -4.12
C LEU A 139 12.99 -12.88 -5.55
N ASN A 140 13.74 -12.35 -6.53
CA ASN A 140 13.59 -12.69 -7.95
C ASN A 140 14.72 -13.60 -8.48
N GLY A 141 15.73 -13.85 -7.67
CA GLY A 141 16.85 -14.72 -8.02
C GLY A 141 16.60 -16.16 -7.73
#